data_b5b0dfdbc09e3ccfdf6d06dac104906e
#
_entry.id   b5b0dfdbc09e3ccfdf6d06dac104906e
#
_cell.length_a   1.000
_cell.length_b   1.000
_cell.length_c   1.000
_cell.angle_alpha   90.00
_cell.angle_beta   90.00
_cell.angle_gamma   90.00
#
_symmetry.space_group_name_H-M   'P 1'
#
loop_
_entity.id
_entity.type
_entity.pdbx_description
1 polymer ?
#
loop_
_entity_poly.entity_id
_entity_poly.type
_entity_poly.pdbx_seq_one_letter_code
_entity_poly.pdbx_strand_id
1 'polypeptide(L)'
;MTANEPRAYREGIAAVISQLRPEAEIESVEPNALDTSIERFSPDMVICSKATDALKGRVRVWVELYPENAPLSVANIGGRRMEYAEIQLLDLLSIVDKAEELAN
;
A
#
# COMPACT_ATOMS: atom_id res chain seq x y z
N MET A 1 4.35 -2.65 -2.49
CA MET A 1 3.79 -2.48 -3.85
C MET A 1 2.87 -1.27 -3.88
N THR A 2 3.01 -0.43 -4.88
CA THR A 2 2.17 0.76 -5.05
C THR A 2 1.34 0.64 -6.33
N ALA A 3 0.06 0.93 -6.24
CA ALA A 3 -0.88 0.81 -7.36
C ALA A 3 -1.89 1.97 -7.37
N ASN A 4 -1.43 3.16 -7.00
CA ASN A 4 -2.27 4.35 -6.94
C ASN A 4 -2.41 5.01 -8.31
N GLU A 5 -3.47 5.77 -8.50
CA GLU A 5 -3.67 6.61 -9.66
C GLU A 5 -3.64 8.08 -9.24
N PRO A 6 -3.08 8.97 -10.06
CA PRO A 6 -2.42 8.68 -11.34
C PRO A 6 -1.02 8.05 -11.17
N ARG A 7 -0.40 7.67 -12.29
CA ARG A 7 0.91 7.03 -12.31
C ARG A 7 1.97 7.81 -11.54
N ALA A 8 2.01 9.12 -11.71
CA ALA A 8 2.98 9.97 -11.02
C ALA A 8 2.84 9.85 -9.49
N TYR A 9 1.62 9.66 -9.00
CA TYR A 9 1.36 9.52 -7.58
C TYR A 9 1.94 8.21 -7.03
N ARG A 10 1.66 7.08 -7.71
CA ARG A 10 2.19 5.79 -7.25
C ARG A 10 3.72 5.70 -7.36
N GLU A 11 4.29 6.28 -8.42
CA GLU A 11 5.74 6.31 -8.59
C GLU A 11 6.40 7.23 -7.57
N GLY A 12 5.77 8.35 -7.24
CA GLY A 12 6.26 9.28 -6.22
C GLY A 12 6.26 8.63 -4.84
N ILE A 13 5.19 7.93 -4.49
CA ILE A 13 5.11 7.20 -3.21
C ILE A 13 6.21 6.15 -3.15
N ALA A 14 6.37 5.36 -4.21
CA ALA A 14 7.38 4.31 -4.27
C ALA A 14 8.79 4.89 -4.12
N ALA A 15 9.08 5.99 -4.80
CA ALA A 15 10.38 6.63 -4.75
C ALA A 15 10.72 7.14 -3.34
N VAL A 16 9.77 7.79 -2.68
CA VAL A 16 9.99 8.32 -1.33
C VAL A 16 10.22 7.19 -0.33
N ILE A 17 9.39 6.15 -0.38
CA ILE A 17 9.54 5.01 0.53
C ILE A 17 10.87 4.29 0.28
N SER A 18 11.26 4.08 -0.97
CA SER A 18 12.54 3.47 -1.31
C SER A 18 13.72 4.26 -0.75
N GLN A 19 13.62 5.58 -0.76
CA GLN A 19 14.67 6.44 -0.25
C GLN A 19 14.79 6.38 1.27
N LEU A 20 13.66 6.29 1.97
CA LEU A 20 13.62 6.29 3.44
C LEU A 20 13.68 4.88 4.04
N ARG A 21 13.42 3.85 3.25
CA ARG A 21 13.51 2.44 3.65
C ARG A 21 14.21 1.67 2.53
N PRO A 22 15.54 1.87 2.36
CA PRO A 22 16.27 1.28 1.23
C PRO A 22 16.32 -0.26 1.23
N GLU A 23 16.07 -0.91 2.35
CA GLU A 23 16.01 -2.37 2.45
C GLU A 23 14.68 -2.94 1.92
N ALA A 24 13.64 -2.10 1.74
CA ALA A 24 12.36 -2.55 1.22
C ALA A 24 12.39 -2.65 -0.30
N GLU A 25 11.88 -3.74 -0.85
CA GLU A 25 11.71 -3.90 -2.29
C GLU A 25 10.36 -3.33 -2.69
N ILE A 26 10.35 -2.30 -3.54
CA ILE A 26 9.15 -1.60 -3.93
C ILE A 26 8.87 -1.74 -5.41
N GLU A 27 7.69 -2.29 -5.74
CA GLU A 27 7.20 -2.40 -7.10
C GLU A 27 6.05 -1.42 -7.32
N SER A 28 6.08 -0.72 -8.45
CA SER A 28 4.99 0.15 -8.88
C SER A 28 4.25 -0.54 -10.02
N VAL A 29 2.95 -0.76 -9.85
CA VAL A 29 2.15 -1.48 -10.85
C VAL A 29 0.91 -0.67 -11.22
N GLU A 30 0.40 -0.89 -12.43
CA GLU A 30 -0.85 -0.28 -12.84
C GLU A 30 -2.02 -0.90 -12.05
N PRO A 31 -3.04 -0.11 -11.68
CA PRO A 31 -4.16 -0.62 -10.90
C PRO A 31 -4.86 -1.82 -11.52
N ASN A 32 -4.98 -1.86 -12.86
CA ASN A 32 -5.61 -2.98 -13.55
C ASN A 32 -4.75 -4.25 -13.56
N ALA A 33 -3.48 -4.15 -13.21
CA ALA A 33 -2.57 -5.29 -13.11
C ALA A 33 -2.35 -5.71 -11.65
N LEU A 34 -3.02 -5.07 -10.69
CA LEU A 34 -2.78 -5.29 -9.27
C LEU A 34 -3.00 -6.75 -8.85
N ASP A 35 -4.14 -7.31 -9.19
CA ASP A 35 -4.48 -8.67 -8.74
C ASP A 35 -3.50 -9.71 -9.29
N THR A 36 -3.12 -9.60 -10.56
CA THR A 36 -2.12 -10.48 -11.18
C THR A 36 -0.76 -10.31 -10.51
N SER A 37 -0.39 -9.06 -10.21
CA SER A 37 0.88 -8.75 -9.56
C SER A 37 0.94 -9.28 -8.14
N ILE A 38 -0.16 -9.21 -7.39
CA ILE A 38 -0.26 -9.78 -6.03
C ILE A 38 -0.01 -11.27 -6.08
N GLU A 39 -0.64 -11.96 -7.03
CA GLU A 39 -0.48 -13.39 -7.19
C GLU A 39 0.96 -13.76 -7.56
N ARG A 40 1.59 -12.96 -8.42
CA ARG A 40 2.94 -13.22 -8.91
C ARG A 40 4.03 -12.90 -7.88
N PHE A 41 3.91 -11.78 -7.19
CA PHE A 41 4.98 -11.28 -6.30
C PHE A 41 4.72 -11.50 -4.82
N SER A 42 3.49 -11.82 -4.42
CA SER A 42 3.11 -12.02 -3.02
C SER A 42 3.63 -10.91 -2.10
N PRO A 43 3.27 -9.65 -2.36
CA PRO A 43 3.80 -8.53 -1.58
C PRO A 43 3.37 -8.58 -0.12
N ASP A 44 4.21 -8.07 0.76
CA ASP A 44 3.90 -7.97 2.18
C ASP A 44 2.99 -6.78 2.47
N MET A 45 3.01 -5.77 1.61
CA MET A 45 2.21 -4.57 1.76
C MET A 45 1.83 -4.00 0.40
N VAL A 46 0.61 -3.47 0.29
CA VAL A 46 0.14 -2.78 -0.91
C VAL A 46 -0.42 -1.42 -0.52
N ILE A 47 -0.03 -0.38 -1.27
CA ILE A 47 -0.61 0.96 -1.17
C ILE A 47 -1.35 1.20 -2.50
N CYS A 48 -2.63 1.48 -2.45
CA CYS A 48 -3.47 1.57 -3.64
C CYS A 48 -4.52 2.67 -3.51
N SER A 49 -5.20 2.96 -4.63
CA SER A 49 -6.35 3.87 -4.62
C SER A 49 -7.66 3.12 -4.37
N LYS A 50 -7.70 1.83 -4.75
CA LYS A 50 -8.87 0.98 -4.54
C LYS A 50 -8.43 -0.43 -4.18
N ALA A 51 -8.83 -0.89 -3.01
CA ALA A 51 -8.53 -2.25 -2.56
C ALA A 51 -9.51 -3.23 -3.20
N THR A 52 -8.98 -4.27 -3.85
CA THR A 52 -9.77 -5.32 -4.48
C THR A 52 -10.05 -6.45 -3.49
N ASP A 53 -11.02 -7.31 -3.80
CA ASP A 53 -11.30 -8.49 -2.96
C ASP A 53 -10.10 -9.43 -2.91
N ALA A 54 -9.39 -9.59 -4.03
CA ALA A 54 -8.17 -10.41 -4.07
C ALA A 54 -7.10 -9.85 -3.14
N LEU A 55 -6.91 -8.53 -3.13
CA LEU A 55 -5.99 -7.86 -2.22
C LEU A 55 -6.35 -8.16 -0.77
N LYS A 56 -7.62 -7.93 -0.41
CA LYS A 56 -8.10 -8.10 0.97
C LYS A 56 -7.95 -9.53 1.46
N GLY A 57 -8.05 -10.50 0.57
CA GLY A 57 -7.93 -11.92 0.91
C GLY A 57 -6.50 -12.45 0.98
N ARG A 58 -5.53 -11.76 0.38
CA ARG A 58 -4.16 -12.28 0.23
C ARG A 58 -3.08 -11.45 0.91
N VAL A 59 -3.30 -10.15 1.09
CA VAL A 59 -2.29 -9.24 1.63
C VAL A 59 -2.68 -8.81 3.04
N ARG A 60 -1.77 -9.00 3.97
CA ARG A 60 -2.05 -8.73 5.40
C ARG A 60 -2.02 -7.26 5.75
N VAL A 61 -1.21 -6.48 5.02
CA VAL A 61 -1.08 -5.04 5.25
C VAL A 61 -1.33 -4.30 3.96
N TRP A 62 -2.37 -3.46 3.95
CA TRP A 62 -2.68 -2.65 2.78
C TRP A 62 -3.24 -1.30 3.20
N VAL A 63 -3.02 -0.30 2.36
CA VAL A 63 -3.51 1.06 2.56
C VAL A 63 -4.26 1.50 1.32
N GLU A 64 -5.48 1.95 1.51
CA GLU A 64 -6.31 2.54 0.46
C GLU A 64 -6.29 4.06 0.67
N LEU A 65 -5.58 4.76 -0.21
CA LEU A 65 -5.42 6.22 -0.09
C LEU A 65 -6.56 6.94 -0.79
N TYR A 66 -7.37 7.64 0.00
CA TYR A 66 -8.48 8.47 -0.49
C TYR A 66 -9.31 7.78 -1.56
N PRO A 67 -9.90 6.60 -1.27
CA PRO A 67 -10.65 5.83 -2.27
C PRO A 67 -11.81 6.66 -2.84
N GLU A 68 -11.92 6.68 -4.17
CA GLU A 68 -12.97 7.40 -4.89
C GLU A 68 -13.06 8.88 -4.48
N ASN A 69 -11.90 9.50 -4.23
CA ASN A 69 -11.79 10.89 -3.77
C ASN A 69 -12.46 11.13 -2.40
N ALA A 70 -12.66 10.08 -1.62
CA ALA A 70 -13.16 10.20 -0.26
C ALA A 70 -12.17 10.97 0.62
N PRO A 71 -12.64 11.67 1.66
CA PRO A 71 -11.76 12.45 2.52
C PRO A 71 -10.93 11.60 3.50
N LEU A 72 -11.13 10.29 3.50
CA LEU A 72 -10.43 9.38 4.42
C LEU A 72 -9.58 8.37 3.67
N SER A 73 -8.46 8.00 4.28
CA SER A 73 -7.67 6.84 3.86
C SER A 73 -7.87 5.73 4.89
N VAL A 74 -7.78 4.49 4.43
CA VAL A 74 -8.01 3.31 5.28
C VAL A 74 -6.79 2.41 5.21
N ALA A 75 -6.31 1.96 6.37
CA ALA A 75 -5.25 0.96 6.44
C ALA A 75 -5.77 -0.30 7.12
N ASN A 76 -5.33 -1.46 6.62
CA ASN A 76 -5.55 -2.74 7.28
C ASN A 76 -4.18 -3.29 7.65
N ILE A 77 -3.97 -3.54 8.93
CA ILE A 77 -2.70 -4.06 9.44
C ILE A 77 -2.98 -5.37 10.19
N GLY A 78 -2.76 -6.48 9.52
CA GLY A 78 -2.98 -7.79 10.11
C GLY A 78 -4.41 -8.03 10.58
N GLY A 79 -5.40 -7.52 9.87
CA GLY A 79 -6.81 -7.63 10.21
C GLY A 79 -7.37 -6.46 11.03
N ARG A 80 -6.51 -5.54 11.45
CA ARG A 80 -6.91 -4.36 12.21
C ARG A 80 -7.11 -3.18 11.28
N ARG A 81 -8.30 -2.62 11.26
CA ARG A 81 -8.64 -1.47 10.41
C ARG A 81 -8.36 -0.15 11.12
N MET A 82 -7.71 0.77 10.41
CA MET A 82 -7.42 2.12 10.88
C MET A 82 -7.86 3.13 9.83
N GLU A 83 -8.43 4.25 10.27
CA GLU A 83 -8.86 5.33 9.38
C GLU A 83 -8.04 6.59 9.64
N TYR A 84 -7.67 7.29 8.58
CA TYR A 84 -6.87 8.51 8.64
C TYR A 84 -7.59 9.64 7.89
N ALA A 85 -7.92 10.72 8.57
CA ALA A 85 -8.47 11.92 7.91
C ALA A 85 -7.41 12.59 7.05
N GLU A 86 -6.17 12.63 7.55
CA GLU A 86 -5.00 13.11 6.81
C GLU A 86 -3.85 12.15 7.05
N ILE A 87 -3.67 11.20 6.13
CA ILE A 87 -2.54 10.29 6.24
C ILE A 87 -1.27 11.01 5.79
N GLN A 88 -0.24 10.91 6.59
CA GLN A 88 1.04 11.55 6.30
C GLN A 88 2.12 10.54 5.99
N LEU A 89 3.26 11.02 5.46
CA LEU A 89 4.38 10.15 5.14
C LEU A 89 4.84 9.32 6.34
N LEU A 90 4.91 9.93 7.53
CA LEU A 90 5.30 9.21 8.74
C LEU A 90 4.34 8.08 9.08
N ASP A 91 3.05 8.26 8.80
CA ASP A 91 2.05 7.20 8.98
C ASP A 91 2.32 6.04 8.04
N LEU A 92 2.60 6.34 6.76
CA LEU A 92 2.94 5.32 5.77
C LEU A 92 4.21 4.56 6.14
N LEU A 93 5.24 5.26 6.61
CA LEU A 93 6.49 4.62 7.03
C LEU A 93 6.27 3.72 8.24
N SER A 94 5.44 4.15 9.18
CA SER A 94 5.07 3.32 10.33
C SER A 94 4.37 2.04 9.89
N ILE A 95 3.48 2.14 8.89
CA ILE A 95 2.78 0.98 8.36
C ILE A 95 3.75 0.04 7.63
N VAL A 96 4.71 0.59 6.88
CA VAL A 96 5.77 -0.21 6.23
C VAL A 96 6.55 -1.00 7.29
N ASP A 97 6.93 -0.36 8.38
CA ASP A 97 7.65 -1.02 9.46
C ASP A 97 6.82 -2.14 10.09
N LYS A 98 5.51 -1.94 10.26
CA LYS A 98 4.60 -2.98 10.75
C LYS A 98 4.49 -4.15 9.78
N ALA A 99 4.48 -3.88 8.48
CA ALA A 99 4.43 -4.93 7.47
C ALA A 99 5.68 -5.80 7.54
N GLU A 100 6.85 -5.20 7.75
CA GLU A 100 8.10 -5.95 7.93
C GLU A 100 8.06 -6.82 9.19
N GLU A 101 7.54 -6.30 10.30
CA GLU A 101 7.39 -7.07 11.53
C GLU A 101 6.49 -8.30 11.32
N LEU A 102 5.37 -8.13 10.59
CA LEU A 102 4.43 -9.23 10.35
C LEU A 102 4.97 -10.25 9.33
N ALA A 103 5.90 -9.86 8.47
CA ALA A 103 6.50 -10.76 7.49
C ALA A 103 7.56 -11.70 8.10
N ASN A 104 8.11 -11.32 9.23
CA ASN A 104 9.17 -12.10 9.89
C ASN A 104 8.64 -13.05 10.96
#